data_eaa0d3f8628b1d5df97c9bc23b5e614c
#
_entry.id   eaa0d3f8628b1d5df97c9bc23b5e614c
#
_cell.length_a   1.000
_cell.length_b   1.000
_cell.length_c   1.000
_cell.angle_alpha   90.00
_cell.angle_beta   90.00
_cell.angle_gamma   90.00
#
_symmetry.space_group_name_H-M   'P 1'
#
loop_
_entity.id
_entity.type
_entity.pdbx_description
1 polymer ?
#
loop_
_entity_poly.entity_id
_entity_poly.type
_entity_poly.pdbx_seq_one_letter_code
_entity_poly.pdbx_strand_id
1 'polypeptide(L)'
;NADRRMNVYLPAGYGKTDKKYPVFYLLHGSGGDENAWLELGSISRIMDNLIAEGKCEPMIVVMPNGNFGKQAAAGETAENLDYKPVMTNFLPHYKDGLYEMAFPEIVNYVDATFNTIADKQHRAIAGLSMGGMHTLVITANYPDMFNYIGLYSAGVDFTYINMEAIPAYANLDGKLSKLAQSNPKLYWIACGNADWLMESNKQLMERMDKDGLKYTFHESPRGHLWSNWRQYSLLFIPQLFK
;
A
#
# COMPACT_ATOMS: atom_id res chain seq x y z
N ASN A 1 -5.19 -14.18 16.41
CA ASN A 1 -6.37 -13.62 15.75
C ASN A 1 -6.69 -12.29 16.42
N ALA A 2 -6.73 -11.22 15.65
CA ALA A 2 -7.11 -9.89 16.10
C ALA A 2 -8.03 -9.26 15.05
N ASP A 3 -9.14 -8.70 15.50
CA ASP A 3 -10.02 -7.94 14.63
C ASP A 3 -9.31 -6.65 14.20
N ARG A 4 -9.39 -6.33 12.90
CA ARG A 4 -8.72 -5.18 12.30
C ARG A 4 -9.73 -4.39 11.49
N ARG A 5 -9.56 -3.08 11.47
CA ARG A 5 -10.38 -2.19 10.64
C ARG A 5 -9.77 -1.99 9.27
N MET A 6 -10.64 -1.83 8.30
CA MET A 6 -10.29 -1.31 6.99
C MET A 6 -11.44 -0.43 6.47
N ASN A 7 -11.11 0.59 5.72
CA ASN A 7 -12.09 1.28 4.88
C ASN A 7 -12.06 0.70 3.48
N VAL A 8 -13.23 0.64 2.84
CA VAL A 8 -13.36 0.15 1.47
C VAL A 8 -14.15 1.17 0.66
N TYR A 9 -13.50 1.74 -0.36
CA TYR A 9 -14.18 2.53 -1.37
C TYR A 9 -14.78 1.58 -2.42
N LEU A 10 -16.05 1.77 -2.72
CA LEU A 10 -16.77 1.04 -3.75
C LEU A 10 -17.15 2.00 -4.88
N PRO A 11 -16.87 1.68 -6.15
CA PRO A 11 -17.15 2.57 -7.26
C PRO A 11 -18.65 2.74 -7.48
N ALA A 12 -19.06 3.85 -8.07
CA ALA A 12 -20.45 4.12 -8.39
C ALA A 12 -21.07 2.96 -9.19
N GLY A 13 -22.23 2.49 -8.76
CA GLY A 13 -22.91 1.36 -9.37
C GLY A 13 -22.53 -0.02 -8.83
N TYR A 14 -21.60 -0.09 -7.86
CA TYR A 14 -21.32 -1.35 -7.16
C TYR A 14 -22.59 -1.97 -6.57
N GLY A 15 -22.74 -3.29 -6.71
CA GLY A 15 -23.91 -4.03 -6.19
C GLY A 15 -25.21 -3.90 -7.01
N LYS A 16 -25.24 -3.08 -8.08
CA LYS A 16 -26.38 -3.01 -8.99
C LYS A 16 -26.43 -4.12 -10.04
N THR A 17 -25.32 -4.78 -10.24
CA THR A 17 -25.15 -5.91 -11.16
C THR A 17 -24.12 -6.88 -10.57
N ASP A 18 -23.96 -8.06 -11.18
CA ASP A 18 -22.94 -9.05 -10.79
C ASP A 18 -21.53 -8.70 -11.32
N LYS A 19 -21.29 -7.44 -11.73
CA LYS A 19 -20.00 -6.99 -12.20
C LYS A 19 -18.95 -7.20 -11.11
N LYS A 20 -17.81 -7.78 -11.52
CA LYS A 20 -16.60 -7.89 -10.71
C LYS A 20 -15.66 -6.75 -11.00
N TYR A 21 -14.87 -6.36 -10.01
CA TYR A 21 -13.98 -5.22 -10.07
C TYR A 21 -12.54 -5.60 -9.71
N PRO A 22 -11.53 -4.98 -10.33
CA PRO A 22 -10.17 -5.06 -9.85
C PRO A 22 -10.04 -4.37 -8.49
N VAL A 23 -8.99 -4.72 -7.74
CA VAL A 23 -8.80 -4.25 -6.36
C VAL A 23 -7.47 -3.52 -6.22
N PHE A 24 -7.51 -2.33 -5.63
CA PHE A 24 -6.37 -1.53 -5.26
C PHE A 24 -6.24 -1.44 -3.73
N TYR A 25 -5.18 -2.00 -3.17
CA TYR A 25 -4.83 -1.89 -1.75
C TYR A 25 -3.95 -0.66 -1.54
N LEU A 26 -4.35 0.24 -0.64
CA LEU A 26 -3.71 1.54 -0.44
C LEU A 26 -3.36 1.75 1.03
N LEU A 27 -2.05 1.70 1.34
CA LEU A 27 -1.53 1.62 2.70
C LEU A 27 -1.11 2.99 3.23
N HIS A 28 -1.52 3.30 4.47
CA HIS A 28 -1.18 4.56 5.14
C HIS A 28 0.23 4.53 5.74
N GLY A 29 0.75 5.71 6.11
CA GLY A 29 2.03 5.90 6.76
C GLY A 29 1.99 5.82 8.28
N SER A 30 3.15 5.97 8.90
CA SER A 30 3.28 6.00 10.37
C SER A 30 2.42 7.13 10.96
N GLY A 31 1.75 6.84 12.07
CA GLY A 31 0.83 7.77 12.73
C GLY A 31 -0.55 7.90 12.08
N GLY A 32 -0.79 7.26 10.92
CA GLY A 32 -2.11 7.16 10.30
C GLY A 32 -2.85 5.88 10.71
N ASP A 33 -4.03 5.72 10.16
CA ASP A 33 -4.90 4.56 10.28
C ASP A 33 -5.69 4.32 8.98
N GLU A 34 -6.70 3.50 9.02
CA GLU A 34 -7.58 3.21 7.87
C GLU A 34 -8.28 4.45 7.29
N ASN A 35 -8.39 5.56 8.04
CA ASN A 35 -9.03 6.80 7.61
C ASN A 35 -8.07 7.77 6.90
N ALA A 36 -6.76 7.60 7.06
CA ALA A 36 -5.76 8.56 6.61
C ALA A 36 -5.89 8.92 5.12
N TRP A 37 -6.11 7.93 4.25
CA TRP A 37 -6.29 8.18 2.82
C TRP A 37 -7.63 8.85 2.48
N LEU A 38 -8.67 8.63 3.27
CA LEU A 38 -9.96 9.32 3.09
C LEU A 38 -9.87 10.78 3.51
N GLU A 39 -9.35 11.03 4.71
CA GLU A 39 -9.34 12.36 5.33
C GLU A 39 -8.24 13.27 4.78
N LEU A 40 -7.00 12.76 4.73
CA LEU A 40 -5.83 13.51 4.30
C LEU A 40 -5.49 13.29 2.83
N GLY A 41 -5.73 12.09 2.32
CA GLY A 41 -5.48 11.71 0.93
C GLY A 41 -6.59 12.13 -0.04
N SER A 42 -7.81 12.36 0.45
CA SER A 42 -9.01 12.63 -0.38
C SER A 42 -9.25 11.57 -1.46
N ILE A 43 -8.91 10.31 -1.18
CA ILE A 43 -8.85 9.27 -2.20
C ILE A 43 -10.22 8.99 -2.84
N SER A 44 -11.31 9.07 -2.09
CA SER A 44 -12.65 8.88 -2.64
C SER A 44 -12.96 9.90 -3.75
N ARG A 45 -12.63 11.19 -3.54
CA ARG A 45 -12.81 12.24 -4.54
C ARG A 45 -11.90 12.05 -5.75
N ILE A 46 -10.64 11.62 -5.51
CA ILE A 46 -9.69 11.30 -6.59
C ILE A 46 -10.26 10.18 -7.45
N MET A 47 -10.75 9.10 -6.83
CA MET A 47 -11.33 7.97 -7.55
C MET A 47 -12.57 8.36 -8.34
N ASP A 48 -13.53 9.05 -7.72
CA ASP A 48 -14.76 9.49 -8.38
C ASP A 48 -14.45 10.35 -9.62
N ASN A 49 -13.52 11.30 -9.50
CA ASN A 49 -13.13 12.17 -10.60
C ASN A 49 -12.43 11.39 -11.72
N LEU A 50 -11.44 10.54 -11.40
CA LEU A 50 -10.71 9.76 -12.40
C LEU A 50 -11.63 8.78 -13.15
N ILE A 51 -12.60 8.17 -12.46
CA ILE A 51 -13.59 7.29 -13.07
C ILE A 51 -14.54 8.10 -13.96
N ALA A 52 -15.06 9.22 -13.48
CA ALA A 52 -15.97 10.08 -14.25
C ALA A 52 -15.31 10.67 -15.51
N GLU A 53 -14.01 10.95 -15.45
CA GLU A 53 -13.21 11.42 -16.59
C GLU A 53 -12.74 10.29 -17.53
N GLY A 54 -13.05 9.03 -17.23
CA GLY A 54 -12.60 7.86 -18.00
C GLY A 54 -11.08 7.64 -17.96
N LYS A 55 -10.40 8.18 -16.94
CA LYS A 55 -8.94 8.09 -16.78
C LYS A 55 -8.48 6.81 -16.11
N CYS A 56 -9.34 6.14 -15.36
CA CYS A 56 -9.06 4.84 -14.76
C CYS A 56 -10.27 3.90 -14.83
N GLU A 57 -10.02 2.61 -14.72
CA GLU A 57 -11.07 1.61 -14.55
C GLU A 57 -11.76 1.78 -13.19
N PRO A 58 -13.09 1.60 -13.12
CA PRO A 58 -13.78 1.48 -11.84
C PRO A 58 -13.22 0.30 -11.05
N MET A 59 -12.75 0.55 -9.83
CA MET A 59 -12.10 -0.43 -8.97
C MET A 59 -12.53 -0.28 -7.52
N ILE A 60 -12.36 -1.34 -6.74
CA ILE A 60 -12.47 -1.34 -5.28
C ILE A 60 -11.15 -0.82 -4.71
N VAL A 61 -11.19 0.13 -3.74
CA VAL A 61 -9.98 0.55 -3.03
C VAL A 61 -10.08 0.14 -1.58
N VAL A 62 -9.11 -0.64 -1.11
CA VAL A 62 -9.05 -1.19 0.25
C VAL A 62 -7.96 -0.47 1.03
N MET A 63 -8.31 0.12 2.15
CA MET A 63 -7.43 0.89 3.02
C MET A 63 -7.37 0.23 4.41
N PRO A 64 -6.53 -0.81 4.60
CA PRO A 64 -6.44 -1.49 5.88
C PRO A 64 -5.64 -0.68 6.89
N ASN A 65 -5.94 -0.88 8.17
CA ASN A 65 -5.12 -0.35 9.25
C ASN A 65 -3.82 -1.16 9.39
N GLY A 66 -2.69 -0.55 9.08
CA GLY A 66 -1.34 -1.15 9.16
C GLY A 66 -0.70 -1.06 10.55
N ASN A 67 -1.39 -0.50 11.55
CA ASN A 67 -0.88 -0.40 12.91
C ASN A 67 -1.11 -1.72 13.66
N PHE A 68 -0.20 -2.66 13.55
CA PHE A 68 -0.36 -4.01 14.08
C PHE A 68 -0.68 -4.05 15.60
N GLY A 69 -0.13 -3.14 16.38
CA GLY A 69 -0.36 -3.07 17.82
C GLY A 69 -1.73 -2.50 18.25
N LYS A 70 -2.57 -2.06 17.28
CA LYS A 70 -3.92 -1.55 17.55
C LYS A 70 -4.96 -2.49 16.99
N GLN A 71 -5.48 -3.30 17.87
CA GLN A 71 -6.67 -4.06 17.63
C GLN A 71 -7.88 -3.12 17.62
N ALA A 72 -8.70 -3.19 16.57
CA ALA A 72 -10.06 -2.67 16.68
C ALA A 72 -10.81 -3.62 17.59
N ALA A 73 -11.23 -3.15 18.78
CA ALA A 73 -12.07 -3.94 19.63
C ALA A 73 -13.41 -4.21 18.96
N ALA A 74 -13.93 -5.42 19.11
CA ALA A 74 -15.28 -5.72 18.68
C ALA A 74 -16.24 -4.74 19.37
N GLY A 75 -17.05 -4.00 18.60
CA GLY A 75 -17.97 -2.99 19.10
C GLY A 75 -17.38 -1.57 19.24
N GLU A 76 -16.12 -1.32 18.87
CA GLU A 76 -15.67 0.05 18.63
C GLU A 76 -16.45 0.65 17.47
N THR A 77 -17.26 1.65 17.77
CA THR A 77 -18.03 2.42 16.78
C THR A 77 -17.40 3.80 16.61
N ALA A 78 -17.73 4.50 15.52
CA ALA A 78 -17.34 5.90 15.32
C ALA A 78 -17.89 6.82 16.44
N GLU A 79 -18.84 6.35 17.22
CA GLU A 79 -19.43 7.04 18.36
C GLU A 79 -18.59 6.89 19.64
N ASN A 80 -17.63 5.99 19.63
CA ASN A 80 -16.70 5.85 20.75
C ASN A 80 -15.65 6.96 20.64
N LEU A 81 -15.93 8.09 21.30
CA LEU A 81 -15.13 9.32 21.28
C LEU A 81 -13.73 9.16 21.88
N ASP A 82 -13.41 8.00 22.43
CA ASP A 82 -12.08 7.66 22.94
C ASP A 82 -11.13 7.12 21.84
N TYR A 83 -11.63 6.94 20.61
CA TYR A 83 -10.77 6.65 19.47
C TYR A 83 -9.95 7.89 19.10
N LYS A 84 -8.91 8.13 19.85
CA LYS A 84 -7.84 9.04 19.43
C LYS A 84 -6.84 8.20 18.63
N PRO A 85 -6.55 8.53 17.35
CA PRO A 85 -5.41 7.96 16.68
C PRO A 85 -4.20 8.26 17.57
N VAL A 86 -3.67 7.22 18.20
CA VAL A 86 -2.48 7.41 19.04
C VAL A 86 -1.34 7.58 18.07
N MET A 87 -0.93 8.82 17.87
CA MET A 87 0.34 9.17 17.26
C MET A 87 1.47 8.65 18.14
N THR A 88 1.68 7.36 18.16
CA THR A 88 2.88 6.78 18.71
C THR A 88 3.88 6.68 17.56
N ASN A 89 4.87 7.55 17.56
CA ASN A 89 5.99 7.52 16.61
C ASN A 89 6.77 6.20 16.66
N PHE A 90 6.48 5.35 17.60
CA PHE A 90 7.07 4.04 17.79
C PHE A 90 5.97 3.05 18.15
N LEU A 91 5.30 2.54 17.12
CA LEU A 91 4.43 1.39 17.31
C LEU A 91 5.33 0.19 17.65
N PRO A 92 5.23 -0.40 18.85
CA PRO A 92 5.84 -1.69 19.08
C PRO A 92 5.29 -2.62 18.00
N HIS A 93 6.10 -3.36 17.31
CA HIS A 93 5.71 -4.34 16.29
C HIS A 93 5.47 -3.85 14.85
N TYR A 94 5.58 -2.56 14.50
CA TYR A 94 5.39 -2.17 13.11
C TYR A 94 6.51 -2.70 12.17
N LYS A 95 7.62 -3.16 12.76
CA LYS A 95 8.78 -3.73 12.07
C LYS A 95 9.05 -5.19 12.48
N ASP A 96 8.05 -5.93 12.95
CA ASP A 96 8.20 -7.37 13.26
C ASP A 96 7.77 -8.27 12.09
N GLY A 97 7.23 -7.68 11.03
CA GLY A 97 6.83 -8.37 9.83
C GLY A 97 5.49 -9.10 9.93
N LEU A 98 4.81 -9.04 11.06
CA LEU A 98 3.56 -9.78 11.26
C LEU A 98 2.43 -9.26 10.37
N TYR A 99 2.36 -7.94 10.17
CA TYR A 99 1.36 -7.35 9.28
C TYR A 99 1.56 -7.79 7.84
N GLU A 100 2.79 -7.76 7.37
CA GLU A 100 3.14 -8.14 5.99
C GLU A 100 2.88 -9.63 5.75
N MET A 101 3.23 -10.47 6.71
CA MET A 101 3.01 -11.92 6.59
C MET A 101 1.54 -12.31 6.68
N ALA A 102 0.71 -11.53 7.38
CA ALA A 102 -0.73 -11.74 7.47
C ALA A 102 -1.51 -11.11 6.29
N PHE A 103 -0.87 -10.37 5.40
CA PHE A 103 -1.57 -9.65 4.33
C PHE A 103 -2.39 -10.54 3.39
N PRO A 104 -2.01 -11.79 3.09
CA PRO A 104 -2.86 -12.72 2.35
C PRO A 104 -4.24 -12.96 2.98
N GLU A 105 -4.37 -12.87 4.31
CA GLU A 105 -5.66 -13.00 4.99
C GLU A 105 -6.59 -11.82 4.65
N ILE A 106 -6.03 -10.61 4.54
CA ILE A 106 -6.77 -9.42 4.10
C ILE A 106 -7.26 -9.61 2.67
N VAL A 107 -6.39 -10.07 1.77
CA VAL A 107 -6.75 -10.32 0.36
C VAL A 107 -7.86 -11.37 0.27
N ASN A 108 -7.72 -12.50 0.97
CA ASN A 108 -8.71 -13.56 0.99
C ASN A 108 -10.07 -13.09 1.55
N TYR A 109 -10.05 -12.27 2.61
CA TYR A 109 -11.27 -11.68 3.17
C TYR A 109 -11.98 -10.76 2.17
N VAL A 110 -11.21 -9.90 1.49
CA VAL A 110 -11.75 -8.97 0.48
C VAL A 110 -12.35 -9.74 -0.69
N ASP A 111 -11.66 -10.76 -1.19
CA ASP A 111 -12.15 -11.60 -2.29
C ASP A 111 -13.40 -12.42 -1.92
N ALA A 112 -13.51 -12.82 -0.66
CA ALA A 112 -14.69 -13.55 -0.17
C ALA A 112 -15.90 -12.63 0.12
N THR A 113 -15.64 -11.33 0.37
CA THR A 113 -16.69 -10.39 0.83
C THR A 113 -17.22 -9.49 -0.28
N PHE A 114 -16.37 -9.13 -1.25
CA PHE A 114 -16.69 -8.18 -2.31
C PHE A 114 -16.67 -8.84 -3.70
N ASN A 115 -17.32 -8.23 -4.67
CA ASN A 115 -17.32 -8.68 -6.06
C ASN A 115 -16.00 -8.35 -6.75
N THR A 116 -14.96 -9.11 -6.44
CA THR A 116 -13.59 -8.91 -6.96
C THR A 116 -13.28 -9.79 -8.16
N ILE A 117 -12.35 -9.34 -9.01
CA ILE A 117 -11.63 -10.20 -9.95
C ILE A 117 -10.40 -10.70 -9.21
N ALA A 118 -10.47 -11.95 -8.70
CA ALA A 118 -9.52 -12.50 -7.72
C ALA A 118 -8.27 -13.11 -8.36
N ASP A 119 -7.52 -12.31 -9.14
CA ASP A 119 -6.26 -12.74 -9.77
C ASP A 119 -5.18 -11.64 -9.67
N LYS A 120 -3.92 -12.02 -9.93
CA LYS A 120 -2.75 -11.12 -9.90
C LYS A 120 -2.92 -9.92 -10.84
N GLN A 121 -3.48 -10.13 -12.02
CA GLN A 121 -3.59 -9.11 -13.08
C GLN A 121 -4.54 -7.98 -12.67
N HIS A 122 -5.47 -8.27 -11.76
CA HIS A 122 -6.47 -7.33 -11.29
C HIS A 122 -6.24 -6.89 -9.83
N ARG A 123 -5.01 -7.07 -9.30
CA ARG A 123 -4.62 -6.56 -7.98
C ARG A 123 -3.50 -5.56 -8.09
N ALA A 124 -3.70 -4.40 -7.45
CA ALA A 124 -2.71 -3.37 -7.24
C ALA A 124 -2.49 -3.13 -5.74
N ILE A 125 -1.28 -2.71 -5.39
CA ILE A 125 -0.95 -2.29 -4.03
C ILE A 125 -0.05 -1.05 -4.10
N ALA A 126 -0.30 -0.07 -3.25
CA ALA A 126 0.62 1.04 -3.04
C ALA A 126 0.56 1.52 -1.58
N GLY A 127 1.57 2.26 -1.17
CA GLY A 127 1.58 2.85 0.16
C GLY A 127 2.57 3.98 0.30
N LEU A 128 2.29 4.85 1.26
CA LEU A 128 3.16 5.99 1.59
C LEU A 128 4.01 5.70 2.83
N SER A 129 5.26 6.16 2.85
CA SER A 129 6.13 6.11 4.04
C SER A 129 6.23 4.69 4.62
N MET A 130 5.76 4.45 5.85
CA MET A 130 5.60 3.12 6.45
C MET A 130 4.78 2.18 5.54
N GLY A 131 3.67 2.66 4.96
CA GLY A 131 2.88 1.88 4.00
C GLY A 131 3.65 1.52 2.72
N GLY A 132 4.59 2.36 2.30
CA GLY A 132 5.54 2.04 1.23
C GLY A 132 6.49 0.90 1.62
N MET A 133 6.99 0.90 2.85
CA MET A 133 7.77 -0.21 3.41
C MET A 133 6.94 -1.50 3.44
N HIS A 134 5.72 -1.44 3.97
CA HIS A 134 4.82 -2.59 3.97
C HIS A 134 4.58 -3.11 2.55
N THR A 135 4.33 -2.20 1.58
CA THR A 135 4.15 -2.57 0.17
C THR A 135 5.35 -3.31 -0.39
N LEU A 136 6.57 -2.81 -0.17
CA LEU A 136 7.81 -3.46 -0.59
C LEU A 136 7.90 -4.87 -0.01
N VAL A 137 7.73 -5.01 1.30
CA VAL A 137 7.94 -6.28 2.01
C VAL A 137 6.84 -7.29 1.67
N ILE A 138 5.58 -6.86 1.58
CA ILE A 138 4.48 -7.72 1.14
C ILE A 138 4.75 -8.27 -0.26
N THR A 139 5.09 -7.41 -1.21
CA THR A 139 5.29 -7.82 -2.60
C THR A 139 6.55 -8.67 -2.80
N ALA A 140 7.60 -8.45 -2.01
CA ALA A 140 8.79 -9.27 -1.99
C ALA A 140 8.53 -10.68 -1.43
N ASN A 141 7.64 -10.81 -0.43
CA ASN A 141 7.25 -12.11 0.13
C ASN A 141 6.21 -12.85 -0.73
N TYR A 142 5.33 -12.12 -1.42
CA TYR A 142 4.24 -12.64 -2.22
C TYR A 142 4.30 -12.12 -3.67
N PRO A 143 5.32 -12.50 -4.46
CA PRO A 143 5.60 -11.91 -5.78
C PRO A 143 4.50 -12.15 -6.82
N ASP A 144 3.66 -13.15 -6.61
CA ASP A 144 2.56 -13.51 -7.51
C ASP A 144 1.19 -12.96 -7.06
N MET A 145 1.17 -12.08 -6.06
CA MET A 145 -0.08 -11.55 -5.53
C MET A 145 -0.54 -10.28 -6.25
N PHE A 146 0.39 -9.42 -6.67
CA PHE A 146 0.11 -8.11 -7.25
C PHE A 146 0.84 -7.91 -8.56
N ASN A 147 0.16 -7.29 -9.54
CA ASN A 147 0.76 -6.96 -10.83
C ASN A 147 1.11 -5.46 -10.97
N TYR A 148 0.57 -4.62 -10.10
CA TYR A 148 0.81 -3.18 -10.06
C TYR A 148 1.21 -2.78 -8.65
N ILE A 149 2.39 -2.19 -8.52
CA ILE A 149 3.03 -1.91 -7.23
C ILE A 149 3.49 -0.46 -7.20
N GLY A 150 3.13 0.28 -6.14
CA GLY A 150 3.49 1.70 -5.99
C GLY A 150 4.14 1.99 -4.63
N LEU A 151 5.31 2.60 -4.64
CA LEU A 151 6.01 3.06 -3.44
C LEU A 151 6.02 4.59 -3.42
N TYR A 152 5.38 5.19 -2.42
CA TYR A 152 5.30 6.65 -2.27
C TYR A 152 6.13 7.09 -1.08
N SER A 153 7.28 7.74 -1.32
CA SER A 153 8.21 8.14 -0.24
C SER A 153 8.42 7.00 0.76
N ALA A 154 8.79 5.82 0.28
CA ALA A 154 8.77 4.60 1.09
C ALA A 154 9.79 4.63 2.22
N GLY A 155 9.38 4.20 3.41
CA GLY A 155 10.20 4.14 4.62
C GLY A 155 11.16 2.95 4.63
N VAL A 156 12.05 2.86 3.65
CA VAL A 156 12.92 1.72 3.39
C VAL A 156 14.32 1.83 3.99
N ASP A 157 14.48 2.66 4.99
CA ASP A 157 15.68 2.66 5.84
C ASP A 157 15.59 1.54 6.87
N PHE A 158 16.32 0.46 6.61
CA PHE A 158 16.36 -0.72 7.48
C PHE A 158 17.60 -0.76 8.38
N THR A 159 18.38 0.32 8.46
CA THR A 159 19.66 0.35 9.21
C THR A 159 19.49 0.03 10.70
N TYR A 160 18.31 0.27 11.25
CA TYR A 160 18.00 0.05 12.67
C TYR A 160 17.31 -1.29 12.96
N ILE A 161 17.21 -2.18 11.95
CA ILE A 161 16.53 -3.48 12.07
C ILE A 161 17.52 -4.58 11.79
N ASN A 162 17.57 -5.58 12.66
CA ASN A 162 18.22 -6.84 12.31
C ASN A 162 17.30 -7.62 11.37
N MET A 163 17.37 -7.30 10.07
CA MET A 163 16.47 -7.87 9.05
C MET A 163 16.50 -9.39 9.03
N GLU A 164 17.68 -9.99 9.17
CA GLU A 164 17.83 -11.47 9.09
C GLU A 164 17.17 -12.20 10.26
N ALA A 165 16.92 -11.51 11.36
CA ALA A 165 16.19 -12.09 12.49
C ALA A 165 14.65 -12.10 12.31
N ILE A 166 14.14 -11.41 11.29
CA ILE A 166 12.70 -11.25 11.06
C ILE A 166 12.34 -11.90 9.72
N PRO A 167 11.59 -13.00 9.70
CA PRO A 167 11.29 -13.76 8.47
C PRO A 167 10.73 -12.93 7.32
N ALA A 168 9.91 -11.93 7.61
CA ALA A 168 9.36 -11.03 6.59
C ALA A 168 10.44 -10.23 5.86
N TYR A 169 11.51 -9.83 6.54
CA TYR A 169 12.58 -8.98 6.01
C TYR A 169 13.84 -9.75 5.60
N ALA A 170 14.04 -10.96 6.15
CA ALA A 170 15.22 -11.79 5.86
C ALA A 170 15.36 -12.06 4.37
N ASN A 171 16.62 -12.09 3.89
CA ASN A 171 16.96 -12.34 2.50
C ASN A 171 16.21 -11.45 1.49
N LEU A 172 16.13 -10.13 1.75
CA LEU A 172 15.37 -9.21 0.92
C LEU A 172 15.83 -9.23 -0.55
N ASP A 173 17.15 -9.31 -0.82
CA ASP A 173 17.67 -9.35 -2.20
C ASP A 173 17.17 -10.61 -2.93
N GLY A 174 17.24 -11.78 -2.30
CA GLY A 174 16.69 -12.99 -2.92
C GLY A 174 15.17 -12.93 -3.17
N LYS A 175 14.43 -12.20 -2.33
CA LYS A 175 13.00 -11.97 -2.54
C LYS A 175 12.75 -10.96 -3.66
N LEU A 176 13.56 -9.90 -3.79
CA LEU A 176 13.48 -8.95 -4.90
C LEU A 176 13.81 -9.62 -6.24
N SER A 177 14.81 -10.51 -6.28
CA SER A 177 15.10 -11.32 -7.47
C SER A 177 13.91 -12.18 -7.89
N LYS A 178 13.19 -12.80 -6.95
CA LYS A 178 11.95 -13.56 -7.24
C LYS A 178 10.82 -12.65 -7.73
N LEU A 179 10.68 -11.47 -7.13
CA LEU A 179 9.71 -10.47 -7.58
C LEU A 179 10.01 -10.01 -9.00
N ALA A 180 11.30 -9.79 -9.35
CA ALA A 180 11.71 -9.47 -10.71
C ALA A 180 11.32 -10.58 -11.71
N GLN A 181 11.54 -11.84 -11.34
CA GLN A 181 11.13 -13.01 -12.16
C GLN A 181 9.62 -13.12 -12.32
N SER A 182 8.82 -12.70 -11.33
CA SER A 182 7.36 -12.68 -11.42
C SER A 182 6.83 -11.63 -12.39
N ASN A 183 7.71 -10.72 -12.83
CA ASN A 183 7.52 -9.71 -13.86
C ASN A 183 6.24 -8.88 -13.65
N PRO A 184 6.13 -8.09 -12.56
CA PRO A 184 4.98 -7.23 -12.35
C PRO A 184 4.83 -6.24 -13.52
N LYS A 185 3.61 -5.96 -13.95
CA LYS A 185 3.33 -5.08 -15.08
C LYS A 185 3.74 -3.63 -14.81
N LEU A 186 3.64 -3.20 -13.56
CA LEU A 186 4.06 -1.86 -13.12
C LEU A 186 4.69 -1.95 -11.74
N TYR A 187 5.93 -1.50 -11.63
CA TYR A 187 6.56 -1.14 -10.37
C TYR A 187 6.91 0.35 -10.42
N TRP A 188 6.24 1.14 -9.61
CA TRP A 188 6.32 2.59 -9.66
C TRP A 188 6.79 3.16 -8.33
N ILE A 189 7.82 3.99 -8.36
CA ILE A 189 8.44 4.59 -7.17
C ILE A 189 8.34 6.10 -7.33
N ALA A 190 7.90 6.80 -6.27
CA ALA A 190 7.91 8.25 -6.24
C ALA A 190 8.43 8.78 -4.92
N CYS A 191 9.23 9.84 -4.99
CA CYS A 191 9.77 10.51 -3.81
C CYS A 191 10.01 11.99 -4.11
N GLY A 192 9.80 12.84 -3.10
CA GLY A 192 10.12 14.27 -3.21
C GLY A 192 11.63 14.51 -3.13
N ASN A 193 12.14 15.48 -3.90
CA ASN A 193 13.58 15.78 -3.90
C ASN A 193 14.10 16.39 -2.59
N ALA A 194 13.20 16.91 -1.76
CA ALA A 194 13.49 17.38 -0.39
C ALA A 194 12.91 16.43 0.68
N ASP A 195 12.54 15.20 0.31
CA ASP A 195 12.08 14.18 1.23
C ASP A 195 13.29 13.54 1.94
N TRP A 196 13.24 13.44 3.26
CA TRP A 196 14.30 12.83 4.06
C TRP A 196 14.50 11.33 3.78
N LEU A 197 13.55 10.68 3.11
CA LEU A 197 13.64 9.29 2.64
C LEU A 197 14.20 9.17 1.21
N MET A 198 14.53 10.26 0.52
CA MET A 198 15.02 10.20 -0.86
C MET A 198 16.27 9.33 -0.97
N GLU A 199 17.23 9.48 -0.05
CA GLU A 199 18.47 8.71 -0.11
C GLU A 199 18.23 7.20 0.07
N SER A 200 17.41 6.80 1.03
CA SER A 200 17.07 5.38 1.22
C SER A 200 16.28 4.79 0.05
N ASN A 201 15.43 5.60 -0.62
CA ASN A 201 14.75 5.16 -1.84
C ASN A 201 15.74 4.99 -3.02
N LYS A 202 16.78 5.84 -3.14
CA LYS A 202 17.84 5.66 -4.13
C LYS A 202 18.62 4.36 -3.89
N GLN A 203 18.99 4.09 -2.65
CA GLN A 203 19.67 2.84 -2.28
C GLN A 203 18.80 1.60 -2.56
N LEU A 204 17.49 1.70 -2.34
CA LEU A 204 16.56 0.63 -2.73
C LEU A 204 16.55 0.42 -4.25
N MET A 205 16.50 1.49 -5.04
CA MET A 205 16.54 1.40 -6.51
C MET A 205 17.83 0.77 -7.01
N GLU A 206 18.98 1.10 -6.42
CA GLU A 206 20.27 0.44 -6.73
C GLU A 206 20.26 -1.08 -6.43
N ARG A 207 19.55 -1.51 -5.38
CA ARG A 207 19.35 -2.94 -5.09
C ARG A 207 18.46 -3.58 -6.13
N MET A 208 17.35 -2.92 -6.49
CA MET A 208 16.42 -3.41 -7.53
C MET A 208 17.11 -3.56 -8.88
N ASP A 209 18.00 -2.62 -9.25
CA ASP A 209 18.79 -2.69 -10.48
C ASP A 209 19.68 -3.93 -10.50
N LYS A 210 20.34 -4.26 -9.38
CA LYS A 210 21.18 -5.47 -9.25
C LYS A 210 20.36 -6.75 -9.41
N ASP A 211 19.12 -6.75 -8.90
CA ASP A 211 18.21 -7.89 -8.98
C ASP A 211 17.42 -7.95 -10.30
N GLY A 212 17.59 -6.95 -11.18
CA GLY A 212 16.91 -6.88 -12.48
C GLY A 212 15.42 -6.54 -12.40
N LEU A 213 14.94 -6.01 -11.26
CA LEU A 213 13.56 -5.56 -11.11
C LEU A 213 13.37 -4.22 -11.86
N LYS A 214 12.52 -4.23 -12.86
CA LYS A 214 12.21 -3.04 -13.64
C LYS A 214 11.21 -2.16 -12.88
N TYR A 215 11.51 -0.86 -12.81
CA TYR A 215 10.64 0.14 -12.18
C TYR A 215 10.63 1.45 -12.98
N THR A 216 9.63 2.28 -12.68
CA THR A 216 9.58 3.68 -13.10
C THR A 216 9.76 4.56 -11.87
N PHE A 217 10.69 5.50 -11.92
CA PHE A 217 10.90 6.47 -10.84
C PHE A 217 10.35 7.84 -11.21
N HIS A 218 9.60 8.45 -10.30
CA HIS A 218 9.07 9.80 -10.39
C HIS A 218 9.60 10.65 -9.24
N GLU A 219 10.53 11.55 -9.56
CA GLU A 219 10.98 12.58 -8.64
C GLU A 219 10.02 13.78 -8.69
N SER A 220 9.58 14.25 -7.52
CA SER A 220 8.74 15.43 -7.41
C SER A 220 9.44 16.52 -6.60
N PRO A 221 9.03 17.81 -6.72
CA PRO A 221 9.46 18.82 -5.77
C PRO A 221 8.90 18.57 -4.37
N ARG A 222 9.46 19.25 -3.37
CA ARG A 222 9.06 19.20 -1.95
C ARG A 222 9.49 17.91 -1.25
N GLY A 223 9.00 17.73 0.01
CA GLY A 223 9.39 16.66 0.92
C GLY A 223 8.26 15.68 1.21
N HIS A 224 8.25 15.15 2.42
CA HIS A 224 7.39 14.10 2.96
C HIS A 224 5.99 14.63 3.28
N LEU A 225 5.14 14.84 2.27
CA LEU A 225 3.90 15.62 2.39
C LEU A 225 2.71 14.96 1.68
N TRP A 226 1.52 15.12 2.27
CA TRP A 226 0.26 14.67 1.67
C TRP A 226 -0.01 15.29 0.29
N SER A 227 0.45 16.51 0.02
CA SER A 227 0.32 17.11 -1.31
C SER A 227 1.03 16.30 -2.39
N ASN A 228 2.20 15.71 -2.08
CA ASN A 228 2.92 14.82 -2.98
C ASN A 228 2.19 13.49 -3.12
N TRP A 229 1.75 12.87 -2.03
CA TRP A 229 1.10 11.56 -2.07
C TRP A 229 -0.26 11.60 -2.80
N ARG A 230 -1.02 12.71 -2.69
CA ARG A 230 -2.20 12.92 -3.54
C ARG A 230 -1.82 13.01 -5.02
N GLN A 231 -0.76 13.75 -5.33
CA GLN A 231 -0.26 13.86 -6.70
C GLN A 231 0.22 12.49 -7.23
N TYR A 232 0.90 11.69 -6.39
CA TYR A 232 1.33 10.35 -6.77
C TYR A 232 0.14 9.43 -7.08
N SER A 233 -0.93 9.52 -6.31
CA SER A 233 -2.15 8.78 -6.58
C SER A 233 -2.78 9.19 -7.92
N LEU A 234 -2.82 10.50 -8.24
CA LEU A 234 -3.30 11.01 -9.54
C LEU A 234 -2.45 10.55 -10.73
N LEU A 235 -1.16 10.25 -10.53
CA LEU A 235 -0.25 9.77 -11.57
C LEU A 235 -0.27 8.23 -11.68
N PHE A 236 -0.38 7.53 -10.58
CA PHE A 236 -0.29 6.06 -10.51
C PHE A 236 -1.60 5.38 -10.91
N ILE A 237 -2.75 5.80 -10.34
CA ILE A 237 -4.05 5.16 -10.54
C ILE A 237 -4.44 5.06 -12.02
N PRO A 238 -4.21 6.08 -12.88
CA PRO A 238 -4.51 5.98 -14.31
C PRO A 238 -3.72 4.92 -15.08
N GLN A 239 -2.67 4.35 -14.49
CA GLN A 239 -1.85 3.30 -15.09
C GLN A 239 -2.30 1.88 -14.72
N LEU A 240 -3.21 1.76 -13.76
CA LEU A 240 -3.67 0.46 -13.25
C LEU A 240 -4.61 -0.23 -14.23
N PHE A 241 -4.49 -1.55 -14.32
CA PHE A 241 -5.40 -2.47 -15.01
C PHE A 241 -5.58 -2.21 -16.53
N LYS A 242 -4.52 -1.67 -17.17
CA LYS A 242 -4.48 -1.43 -18.63
C LYS A 242 -3.83 -2.56 -19.39
#